data_38cd8641cc1284cbaa9b8137ccf4da84
#
_entry.id   38cd8641cc1284cbaa9b8137ccf4da84
#
_cell.length_a   1.000
_cell.length_b   1.000
_cell.length_c   1.000
_cell.angle_alpha   90.00
_cell.angle_beta   90.00
_cell.angle_gamma   90.00
#
_symmetry.space_group_name_H-M   'P 1'
#
loop_
_entity.id
_entity.type
_entity.pdbx_description
1 polymer ?
#
loop_
_entity_poly.entity_id
_entity_poly.type
_entity_poly.pdbx_seq_one_letter_code
_entity_poly.pdbx_strand_id
1 'polypeptide(L)'
;DIDYESAIDALDGNICRCTGYVSIRDAAKAIVKLFKHRLSDRSKRVSELVKFGALPPYFIEIPNRLKEIHTDTKPIVMHKDGAIIVAGGTDLYVQRPFELETAELEFVSQRNVSDIHEKDGEIIVGAGVTVEDMKKSPIMKDYFPDIRQMLNRVSSTIMRNRATVGGNIVNASPIGGMSIFFLALDALLVITNGKDKRTVPLREFFKGYKKIDMHQSELIESVKFPVRQKFGFSFEKVSQRKYLDIASCNSAMSVVCKNGVIDEIHISAGGVAPVPLYLDNVSRFLEGREISADSVKEAWNIAREEISPISDIRGSEGYKRLLLRQLVFAHFINLFPQKIKFQELIEGGEI
;
A
#
# COMPACT_ATOMS: atom_id res chain seq x y z
N ASP A 1 13.99 15.14 8.84
CA ASP A 1 15.24 15.11 9.58
C ASP A 1 16.28 14.28 8.86
N ILE A 2 17.56 14.57 9.10
CA ILE A 2 18.65 13.75 8.61
C ILE A 2 19.05 12.82 9.76
N ASP A 3 18.45 11.66 9.77
CA ASP A 3 18.67 10.59 10.73
C ASP A 3 18.95 9.25 10.00
N TYR A 4 19.42 8.27 10.77
CA TYR A 4 19.82 6.99 10.21
C TYR A 4 18.65 6.21 9.58
N GLU A 5 17.49 6.22 10.21
CA GLU A 5 16.31 5.50 9.70
C GLU A 5 15.84 6.12 8.37
N SER A 6 15.80 7.44 8.26
CA SER A 6 15.47 8.13 7.01
C SER A 6 16.48 7.84 5.90
N ALA A 7 17.77 7.73 6.24
CA ALA A 7 18.81 7.37 5.28
C ALA A 7 18.66 5.92 4.78
N ILE A 8 18.33 4.99 5.67
CA ILE A 8 18.06 3.59 5.30
C ILE A 8 16.79 3.48 4.46
N ASP A 9 15.72 4.20 4.80
CA ASP A 9 14.50 4.23 4.00
C ASP A 9 14.74 4.76 2.57
N ALA A 10 15.63 5.75 2.41
CA ALA A 10 16.01 6.28 1.10
C ALA A 10 16.82 5.27 0.25
N LEU A 11 17.44 4.29 0.89
CA LEU A 11 18.26 3.26 0.26
C LEU A 11 17.51 1.94 0.04
N ASP A 12 16.22 1.88 0.34
CA ASP A 12 15.40 0.66 0.33
C ASP A 12 15.28 -0.01 -1.05
N GLY A 13 15.58 0.72 -2.14
CA GLY A 13 15.66 0.19 -3.51
C GLY A 13 16.99 -0.47 -3.87
N ASN A 14 18.00 -0.40 -2.99
CA ASN A 14 19.33 -0.96 -3.26
C ASN A 14 19.42 -2.37 -2.68
N ILE A 15 19.59 -3.37 -3.56
CA ILE A 15 19.72 -4.77 -3.17
C ILE A 15 21.20 -5.16 -3.16
N CYS A 16 21.68 -5.65 -2.01
CA CYS A 16 23.02 -6.22 -1.86
C CYS A 16 22.95 -7.59 -1.21
N ARG A 17 23.20 -8.65 -1.98
CA ARG A 17 23.28 -10.03 -1.47
C ARG A 17 24.69 -10.42 -0.99
N CYS A 18 25.74 -9.78 -1.54
CA CYS A 18 27.12 -10.18 -1.32
C CYS A 18 27.65 -9.84 0.08
N THR A 19 27.29 -8.67 0.63
CA THR A 19 27.87 -8.11 1.85
C THR A 19 26.87 -7.94 3.00
N GLY A 20 25.66 -8.49 2.88
CA GLY A 20 24.60 -8.34 3.90
C GLY A 20 24.24 -6.88 4.21
N TYR A 21 24.41 -5.98 3.24
CA TYR A 21 24.14 -4.54 3.37
C TYR A 21 25.10 -3.79 4.32
N VAL A 22 26.17 -4.39 4.80
CA VAL A 22 27.06 -3.78 5.82
C VAL A 22 27.66 -2.47 5.31
N SER A 23 28.29 -2.50 4.12
CA SER A 23 28.93 -1.32 3.51
C SER A 23 27.93 -0.18 3.24
N ILE A 24 26.69 -0.50 2.77
CA ILE A 24 25.63 0.48 2.54
C ILE A 24 25.18 1.13 3.84
N ARG A 25 25.00 0.34 4.89
CA ARG A 25 24.62 0.84 6.23
C ARG A 25 25.71 1.72 6.84
N ASP A 26 26.98 1.35 6.68
CA ASP A 26 28.09 2.14 7.21
C ASP A 26 28.26 3.44 6.44
N ALA A 27 28.07 3.44 5.11
CA ALA A 27 28.00 4.66 4.32
C ALA A 27 26.84 5.56 4.76
N ALA A 28 25.64 5.03 5.01
CA ALA A 28 24.51 5.77 5.53
C ALA A 28 24.82 6.43 6.89
N LYS A 29 25.45 5.69 7.83
CA LYS A 29 25.89 6.24 9.12
C LYS A 29 26.89 7.39 8.95
N ALA A 30 27.87 7.22 8.05
CA ALA A 30 28.89 8.23 7.78
C ALA A 30 28.26 9.50 7.18
N ILE A 31 27.33 9.36 6.22
CA ILE A 31 26.60 10.49 5.61
C ILE A 31 25.77 11.22 6.67
N VAL A 32 25.00 10.50 7.48
CA VAL A 32 24.23 11.12 8.56
C VAL A 32 25.12 11.89 9.53
N LYS A 33 26.24 11.29 9.97
CA LYS A 33 27.20 11.97 10.86
C LYS A 33 27.77 13.25 10.24
N LEU A 34 28.08 13.22 8.94
CA LEU A 34 28.68 14.34 8.22
C LEU A 34 27.69 15.49 7.99
N PHE A 35 26.42 15.19 7.71
CA PHE A 35 25.45 16.18 7.22
C PHE A 35 24.36 16.56 8.22
N LYS A 36 24.17 15.84 9.33
CA LYS A 36 23.07 16.06 10.29
C LYS A 36 22.88 17.53 10.68
N HIS A 37 23.97 18.22 10.99
CA HIS A 37 23.94 19.63 11.40
C HIS A 37 24.01 20.61 10.23
N ARG A 38 24.65 20.23 9.12
CA ARG A 38 24.83 21.10 7.94
C ARG A 38 23.56 21.24 7.11
N LEU A 39 22.73 20.23 7.09
CA LEU A 39 21.53 20.17 6.25
C LEU A 39 20.21 20.19 7.07
N SER A 40 20.26 20.70 8.30
CA SER A 40 19.09 20.86 9.17
C SER A 40 18.05 21.83 8.58
N ASP A 41 18.52 22.92 7.97
CA ASP A 41 17.67 23.88 7.25
C ASP A 41 17.34 23.36 5.85
N ARG A 42 16.07 22.95 5.65
CA ARG A 42 15.60 22.42 4.37
C ARG A 42 15.75 23.39 3.20
N SER A 43 15.59 24.69 3.44
CA SER A 43 15.67 25.73 2.40
C SER A 43 17.09 25.89 1.84
N LYS A 44 18.12 25.58 2.63
CA LYS A 44 19.52 25.70 2.27
C LYS A 44 20.17 24.40 1.83
N ARG A 45 19.48 23.28 1.85
CA ARG A 45 20.09 21.96 1.57
C ARG A 45 20.79 21.89 0.22
N VAL A 46 20.17 22.38 -0.84
CA VAL A 46 20.76 22.35 -2.19
C VAL A 46 22.01 23.19 -2.22
N SER A 47 21.97 24.43 -1.71
CA SER A 47 23.13 25.35 -1.71
C SER A 47 24.30 24.79 -0.87
N GLU A 48 24.01 24.19 0.30
CA GLU A 48 25.06 23.57 1.12
C GLU A 48 25.67 22.32 0.45
N LEU A 49 24.89 21.50 -0.22
CA LEU A 49 25.38 20.35 -0.97
C LEU A 49 26.22 20.77 -2.19
N VAL A 50 25.85 21.87 -2.86
CA VAL A 50 26.66 22.48 -3.94
C VAL A 50 27.98 23.02 -3.40
N LYS A 51 27.95 23.77 -2.30
CA LYS A 51 29.18 24.28 -1.62
C LYS A 51 30.11 23.14 -1.18
N PHE A 52 29.55 22.02 -0.76
CA PHE A 52 30.31 20.82 -0.38
C PHE A 52 30.85 20.04 -1.58
N GLY A 53 30.42 20.35 -2.80
CA GLY A 53 30.80 19.62 -4.01
C GLY A 53 30.04 18.30 -4.22
N ALA A 54 28.98 18.04 -3.44
CA ALA A 54 28.14 16.84 -3.57
C ALA A 54 27.13 16.97 -4.71
N LEU A 55 26.74 18.21 -5.07
CA LEU A 55 25.86 18.51 -6.19
C LEU A 55 26.56 19.49 -7.17
N PRO A 56 26.34 19.33 -8.46
CA PRO A 56 26.76 20.31 -9.46
C PRO A 56 26.11 21.70 -9.25
N PRO A 57 26.77 22.82 -9.59
CA PRO A 57 26.25 24.17 -9.36
C PRO A 57 24.88 24.44 -9.96
N TYR A 58 24.55 23.86 -11.13
CA TYR A 58 23.27 24.08 -11.81
C TYR A 58 22.04 23.60 -10.98
N PHE A 59 22.24 22.78 -9.94
CA PHE A 59 21.15 22.35 -9.07
C PHE A 59 20.43 23.51 -8.38
N ILE A 60 21.13 24.65 -8.18
CA ILE A 60 20.53 25.86 -7.60
C ILE A 60 19.41 26.40 -8.48
N GLU A 61 19.55 26.25 -9.83
CA GLU A 61 18.60 26.79 -10.81
C GLU A 61 17.44 25.80 -11.13
N ILE A 62 17.60 24.51 -10.81
CA ILE A 62 16.60 23.48 -11.13
C ILE A 62 15.19 23.86 -10.67
N PRO A 63 14.93 24.36 -9.44
CA PRO A 63 13.57 24.72 -9.01
C PRO A 63 12.90 25.75 -9.91
N ASN A 64 13.66 26.73 -10.42
CA ASN A 64 13.15 27.77 -11.33
C ASN A 64 12.87 27.18 -12.72
N ARG A 65 13.80 26.40 -13.25
CA ARG A 65 13.64 25.72 -14.55
C ARG A 65 12.44 24.76 -14.56
N LEU A 66 12.18 24.08 -13.45
CA LEU A 66 11.01 23.20 -13.34
C LEU A 66 9.68 23.96 -13.33
N LYS A 67 9.65 25.20 -12.82
CA LYS A 67 8.45 26.06 -12.87
C LYS A 67 8.09 26.51 -14.29
N GLU A 68 9.07 26.54 -15.19
CA GLU A 68 8.87 26.90 -16.59
C GLU A 68 8.30 25.75 -17.43
N ILE A 69 8.32 24.53 -16.88
CA ILE A 69 7.74 23.36 -17.54
C ILE A 69 6.23 23.38 -17.30
N HIS A 70 5.49 23.77 -18.32
CA HIS A 70 4.03 23.69 -18.30
C HIS A 70 3.60 22.26 -18.55
N THR A 71 2.92 21.66 -17.60
CA THR A 71 2.24 20.38 -17.78
C THR A 71 0.78 20.67 -18.10
N ASP A 72 0.36 20.40 -19.34
CA ASP A 72 -1.05 20.45 -19.72
C ASP A 72 -1.77 19.28 -19.05
N THR A 73 -2.27 19.50 -17.82
CA THR A 73 -3.21 18.55 -17.21
C THR A 73 -4.54 18.67 -17.94
N LYS A 74 -4.90 17.66 -18.69
CA LYS A 74 -6.20 17.59 -19.37
C LYS A 74 -7.24 17.03 -18.38
N PRO A 75 -8.49 17.55 -18.39
CA PRO A 75 -9.57 16.91 -17.65
C PRO A 75 -9.75 15.46 -18.16
N ILE A 76 -10.41 14.61 -17.35
CA ILE A 76 -10.74 13.24 -17.77
C ILE A 76 -11.58 13.34 -19.06
N VAL A 77 -10.95 13.09 -20.18
CA VAL A 77 -11.60 12.97 -21.48
C VAL A 77 -11.86 11.49 -21.70
N MET A 78 -12.88 11.16 -22.50
CA MET A 78 -13.15 9.77 -22.90
C MET A 78 -11.85 9.06 -23.30
N HIS A 79 -11.73 7.82 -22.82
CA HIS A 79 -10.65 6.94 -23.23
C HIS A 79 -10.68 6.74 -24.75
N LYS A 80 -9.53 6.86 -25.40
CA LYS A 80 -9.42 6.58 -26.83
C LYS A 80 -9.52 5.07 -27.07
N ASP A 81 -10.41 4.66 -27.95
CA ASP A 81 -10.55 3.25 -28.31
C ASP A 81 -9.19 2.67 -28.76
N GLY A 82 -8.80 1.57 -28.14
CA GLY A 82 -7.56 0.85 -28.45
C GLY A 82 -6.29 1.38 -27.76
N ALA A 83 -6.32 2.52 -27.07
CA ALA A 83 -5.17 2.99 -26.32
C ALA A 83 -4.97 2.19 -25.01
N ILE A 84 -3.73 2.03 -24.60
CA ILE A 84 -3.40 1.40 -23.31
C ILE A 84 -3.29 2.47 -22.23
N ILE A 85 -4.09 2.35 -21.17
CA ILE A 85 -4.03 3.24 -20.02
C ILE A 85 -2.81 2.90 -19.18
N VAL A 86 -1.92 3.87 -19.01
CA VAL A 86 -0.69 3.75 -18.21
C VAL A 86 -0.77 4.71 -17.02
N ALA A 87 -0.80 4.15 -15.80
CA ALA A 87 -0.65 4.92 -14.57
C ALA A 87 0.86 5.05 -14.22
N GLY A 88 1.35 4.37 -13.19
CA GLY A 88 2.78 4.34 -12.86
C GLY A 88 3.64 3.49 -13.78
N GLY A 89 3.03 2.57 -14.52
CA GLY A 89 3.70 1.68 -15.48
C GLY A 89 4.52 0.54 -14.85
N THR A 90 4.64 0.49 -13.52
CA THR A 90 5.56 -0.41 -12.80
C THR A 90 5.33 -1.91 -13.04
N ASP A 91 4.12 -2.31 -13.37
CA ASP A 91 3.78 -3.68 -13.78
C ASP A 91 3.71 -3.83 -15.31
N LEU A 92 3.12 -2.87 -16.00
CA LEU A 92 2.93 -2.94 -17.46
C LEU A 92 4.24 -3.05 -18.21
N TYR A 93 5.24 -2.23 -17.86
CA TYR A 93 6.57 -2.26 -18.51
C TYR A 93 7.35 -3.56 -18.26
N VAL A 94 6.99 -4.32 -17.21
CA VAL A 94 7.56 -5.64 -16.96
C VAL A 94 6.79 -6.73 -17.69
N GLN A 95 5.46 -6.64 -17.73
CA GLN A 95 4.58 -7.69 -18.26
C GLN A 95 4.42 -7.62 -19.79
N ARG A 96 4.42 -6.42 -20.36
CA ARG A 96 4.10 -6.15 -21.77
C ARG A 96 5.07 -5.17 -22.45
N PRO A 97 6.41 -5.27 -22.25
CA PRO A 97 7.36 -4.25 -22.71
C PRO A 97 7.29 -4.02 -24.21
N PHE A 98 7.27 -5.07 -25.03
CA PHE A 98 7.28 -4.95 -26.49
C PHE A 98 5.97 -4.39 -27.06
N GLU A 99 4.84 -4.68 -26.43
CA GLU A 99 3.56 -4.15 -26.85
C GLU A 99 3.48 -2.63 -26.62
N LEU A 100 4.04 -2.16 -25.51
CA LEU A 100 4.03 -0.74 -25.15
C LEU A 100 4.93 0.12 -26.06
N GLU A 101 5.90 -0.48 -26.79
CA GLU A 101 6.76 0.25 -27.73
C GLU A 101 5.98 0.78 -28.93
N THR A 102 4.92 0.10 -29.35
CA THR A 102 4.17 0.42 -30.57
C THR A 102 2.72 0.81 -30.31
N ALA A 103 2.20 0.58 -29.10
CA ALA A 103 0.84 0.91 -28.74
C ALA A 103 0.62 2.41 -28.55
N GLU A 104 -0.59 2.89 -28.82
CA GLU A 104 -1.01 4.22 -28.37
C GLU A 104 -1.18 4.19 -26.85
N LEU A 105 -0.48 5.10 -26.14
CA LEU A 105 -0.47 5.15 -24.69
C LEU A 105 -1.25 6.36 -24.19
N GLU A 106 -2.04 6.14 -23.16
CA GLU A 106 -2.76 7.19 -22.46
C GLU A 106 -2.33 7.23 -20.98
N PHE A 107 -1.70 8.35 -20.57
CA PHE A 107 -1.13 8.47 -19.24
C PHE A 107 -2.13 9.06 -18.23
N VAL A 108 -2.37 8.33 -17.13
CA VAL A 108 -3.22 8.79 -16.01
C VAL A 108 -2.67 10.07 -15.37
N SER A 109 -1.35 10.28 -15.39
CA SER A 109 -0.72 11.52 -14.89
C SER A 109 -1.15 12.79 -15.62
N GLN A 110 -1.70 12.67 -16.82
CA GLN A 110 -2.28 13.81 -17.58
C GLN A 110 -3.72 14.13 -17.15
N ARG A 111 -4.27 13.39 -16.19
CA ARG A 111 -5.63 13.54 -15.68
C ARG A 111 -5.59 14.07 -14.24
N ASN A 112 -6.60 14.82 -13.86
CA ASN A 112 -6.68 15.39 -12.51
C ASN A 112 -7.26 14.38 -11.51
N VAL A 113 -6.54 13.29 -11.25
CA VAL A 113 -6.94 12.19 -10.36
C VAL A 113 -5.82 11.83 -9.36
N SER A 114 -5.02 12.80 -8.95
CA SER A 114 -3.83 12.57 -8.09
C SER A 114 -3.87 13.36 -6.78
N ASP A 115 -5.06 13.66 -6.26
CA ASP A 115 -5.27 14.34 -4.99
C ASP A 115 -5.81 13.42 -3.89
N ILE A 116 -5.64 13.84 -2.64
CA ILE A 116 -6.23 13.20 -1.46
C ILE A 116 -6.97 14.30 -0.69
N HIS A 117 -8.26 14.12 -0.49
CA HIS A 117 -9.09 15.07 0.25
C HIS A 117 -10.17 14.36 1.06
N GLU A 118 -10.69 15.08 2.05
CA GLU A 118 -11.85 14.66 2.82
C GLU A 118 -13.08 15.42 2.33
N LYS A 119 -14.16 14.69 2.09
CA LYS A 119 -15.44 15.25 1.67
C LYS A 119 -16.58 14.38 2.14
N ASP A 120 -17.64 15.00 2.67
CA ASP A 120 -18.90 14.37 3.09
C ASP A 120 -18.71 13.17 4.05
N GLY A 121 -17.69 13.24 4.92
CA GLY A 121 -17.35 12.17 5.86
C GLY A 121 -16.62 10.97 5.24
N GLU A 122 -16.11 11.11 4.03
CA GLU A 122 -15.29 10.12 3.35
C GLU A 122 -13.89 10.69 3.04
N ILE A 123 -12.87 9.84 3.08
CA ILE A 123 -11.56 10.15 2.51
C ILE A 123 -11.58 9.65 1.07
N ILE A 124 -11.25 10.54 0.14
CA ILE A 124 -11.18 10.27 -1.28
C ILE A 124 -9.71 10.33 -1.72
N VAL A 125 -9.24 9.22 -2.28
CA VAL A 125 -7.87 9.06 -2.80
C VAL A 125 -7.95 8.88 -4.31
N GLY A 126 -7.46 9.84 -5.07
CA GLY A 126 -7.44 9.75 -6.53
C GLY A 126 -6.62 8.55 -7.02
N ALA A 127 -7.06 7.91 -8.09
CA ALA A 127 -6.41 6.69 -8.60
C ALA A 127 -4.96 6.91 -9.08
N GLY A 128 -4.62 8.14 -9.46
CA GLY A 128 -3.27 8.57 -9.84
C GLY A 128 -2.35 8.89 -8.67
N VAL A 129 -2.85 8.92 -7.43
CA VAL A 129 -2.04 9.12 -6.23
C VAL A 129 -0.99 8.01 -6.14
N THR A 130 0.28 8.39 -6.01
CA THR A 130 1.33 7.39 -5.83
C THR A 130 1.34 6.86 -4.39
N VAL A 131 1.85 5.65 -4.19
CA VAL A 131 1.98 5.07 -2.85
C VAL A 131 2.87 5.94 -1.96
N GLU A 132 3.85 6.63 -2.53
CA GLU A 132 4.72 7.54 -1.78
C GLU A 132 4.01 8.84 -1.40
N ASP A 133 3.14 9.39 -2.27
CA ASP A 133 2.31 10.55 -1.95
C ASP A 133 1.30 10.22 -0.85
N MET A 134 0.66 9.05 -0.94
CA MET A 134 -0.21 8.54 0.13
C MET A 134 0.53 8.45 1.47
N LYS A 135 1.76 7.92 1.48
CA LYS A 135 2.63 7.84 2.67
C LYS A 135 2.97 9.22 3.26
N LYS A 136 3.12 10.24 2.40
CA LYS A 136 3.49 11.61 2.79
C LYS A 136 2.30 12.49 3.12
N SER A 137 1.09 12.12 2.71
CA SER A 137 -0.14 12.91 2.88
C SER A 137 -0.39 13.26 4.36
N PRO A 138 -0.61 14.53 4.70
CA PRO A 138 -1.03 14.93 6.04
C PRO A 138 -2.34 14.26 6.45
N ILE A 139 -3.35 14.25 5.58
CA ILE A 139 -4.66 13.61 5.82
C ILE A 139 -4.46 12.13 6.18
N MET A 140 -3.69 11.39 5.38
CA MET A 140 -3.45 9.98 5.68
C MET A 140 -2.70 9.76 7.00
N LYS A 141 -1.82 10.68 7.39
CA LYS A 141 -1.11 10.61 8.70
C LYS A 141 -2.02 10.88 9.88
N ASP A 142 -3.00 11.76 9.73
CA ASP A 142 -3.95 12.08 10.79
C ASP A 142 -4.83 10.88 11.12
N TYR A 143 -5.25 10.10 10.10
CA TYR A 143 -6.06 8.89 10.29
C TYR A 143 -5.23 7.61 10.53
N PHE A 144 -4.01 7.55 10.02
CA PHE A 144 -3.10 6.40 10.13
C PHE A 144 -1.74 6.87 10.65
N PRO A 145 -1.56 7.06 11.97
CA PRO A 145 -0.29 7.56 12.54
C PRO A 145 0.94 6.77 12.09
N ASP A 146 0.79 5.45 11.90
CA ASP A 146 1.86 4.54 11.48
C ASP A 146 1.93 4.33 9.96
N ILE A 147 1.24 5.14 9.14
CA ILE A 147 1.18 5.00 7.68
C ILE A 147 2.57 4.87 7.04
N ARG A 148 3.58 5.60 7.57
CA ARG A 148 4.97 5.52 7.09
C ARG A 148 5.52 4.11 7.23
N GLN A 149 5.35 3.49 8.40
CA GLN A 149 5.85 2.14 8.68
C GLN A 149 5.11 1.10 7.83
N MET A 150 3.80 1.23 7.70
CA MET A 150 2.95 0.36 6.90
C MET A 150 3.36 0.40 5.43
N LEU A 151 3.46 1.57 4.82
CA LEU A 151 3.76 1.72 3.40
C LEU A 151 5.25 1.52 3.06
N ASN A 152 6.16 1.60 4.03
CA ASN A 152 7.54 1.15 3.83
C ASN A 152 7.65 -0.37 3.58
N ARG A 153 6.64 -1.15 3.97
CA ARG A 153 6.54 -2.58 3.60
C ARG A 153 6.12 -2.80 2.16
N VAL A 154 5.57 -1.77 1.50
CA VAL A 154 5.14 -1.84 0.11
C VAL A 154 6.30 -1.41 -0.79
N SER A 155 6.87 -2.36 -1.53
CA SER A 155 7.91 -2.12 -2.55
C SER A 155 9.14 -1.34 -2.03
N SER A 156 9.69 -0.42 -2.82
CA SER A 156 10.77 0.50 -2.46
C SER A 156 10.37 1.94 -2.76
N THR A 157 11.12 2.91 -2.24
CA THR A 157 10.88 4.34 -2.48
C THR A 157 10.83 4.68 -3.97
N ILE A 158 11.74 4.13 -4.77
CA ILE A 158 11.78 4.34 -6.23
C ILE A 158 10.48 3.85 -6.87
N MET A 159 10.03 2.65 -6.50
CA MET A 159 8.80 2.06 -7.03
C MET A 159 7.57 2.79 -6.49
N ARG A 160 7.53 3.15 -5.21
CA ARG A 160 6.40 3.88 -4.61
C ARG A 160 6.19 5.26 -5.22
N ASN A 161 7.24 5.94 -5.67
CA ASN A 161 7.14 7.21 -6.40
C ASN A 161 6.49 7.07 -7.78
N ARG A 162 6.30 5.86 -8.28
CA ARG A 162 5.69 5.58 -9.59
C ARG A 162 4.40 4.78 -9.47
N ALA A 163 4.38 3.75 -8.63
CA ALA A 163 3.23 2.88 -8.43
C ALA A 163 2.05 3.69 -7.85
N THR A 164 0.93 3.69 -8.55
CA THR A 164 -0.29 4.40 -8.14
C THR A 164 -1.28 3.48 -7.46
N VAL A 165 -2.18 4.06 -6.66
CA VAL A 165 -3.27 3.36 -6.00
C VAL A 165 -4.14 2.64 -7.03
N GLY A 166 -4.64 3.34 -8.05
CA GLY A 166 -5.48 2.74 -9.09
C GLY A 166 -4.75 1.66 -9.89
N GLY A 167 -3.47 1.90 -10.26
CA GLY A 167 -2.66 0.92 -10.97
C GLY A 167 -2.45 -0.38 -10.18
N ASN A 168 -2.24 -0.30 -8.86
CA ASN A 168 -2.10 -1.47 -8.01
C ASN A 168 -3.40 -2.29 -7.94
N ILE A 169 -4.56 -1.61 -7.86
CA ILE A 169 -5.87 -2.27 -7.81
C ILE A 169 -6.19 -2.94 -9.15
N VAL A 170 -6.04 -2.22 -10.28
CA VAL A 170 -6.32 -2.75 -11.64
C VAL A 170 -5.38 -3.91 -12.00
N ASN A 171 -4.14 -3.91 -11.53
CA ASN A 171 -3.22 -5.03 -11.71
C ASN A 171 -3.74 -6.34 -11.09
N ALA A 172 -4.69 -6.27 -10.17
CA ALA A 172 -5.38 -7.41 -9.55
C ALA A 172 -4.42 -8.52 -9.08
N SER A 173 -3.29 -8.10 -8.46
CA SER A 173 -2.36 -9.05 -7.86
C SER A 173 -2.97 -9.66 -6.61
N PRO A 174 -2.98 -10.99 -6.42
CA PRO A 174 -3.47 -11.62 -5.19
C PRO A 174 -2.80 -11.13 -3.90
N ILE A 175 -1.63 -10.48 -4.03
CA ILE A 175 -0.86 -9.91 -2.92
C ILE A 175 -0.69 -8.39 -3.06
N GLY A 176 -1.56 -7.73 -3.82
CA GLY A 176 -1.51 -6.29 -4.06
C GLY A 176 -1.64 -5.50 -2.75
N GLY A 177 -0.56 -4.80 -2.35
CA GLY A 177 -0.51 -4.12 -1.05
C GLY A 177 -1.60 -3.07 -0.89
N MET A 178 -1.88 -2.27 -1.92
CA MET A 178 -2.95 -1.27 -1.86
C MET A 178 -4.33 -1.93 -1.89
N SER A 179 -4.52 -2.98 -2.68
CA SER A 179 -5.78 -3.74 -2.68
C SER A 179 -6.11 -4.27 -1.28
N ILE A 180 -5.13 -4.85 -0.58
CA ILE A 180 -5.30 -5.36 0.79
C ILE A 180 -5.56 -4.22 1.78
N PHE A 181 -4.83 -3.11 1.66
CA PHE A 181 -5.01 -1.93 2.50
C PHE A 181 -6.45 -1.38 2.41
N PHE A 182 -6.95 -1.18 1.19
CA PHE A 182 -8.26 -0.60 0.97
C PHE A 182 -9.42 -1.59 1.18
N LEU A 183 -9.22 -2.89 0.98
CA LEU A 183 -10.22 -3.92 1.35
C LEU A 183 -10.52 -3.90 2.86
N ALA A 184 -9.49 -3.73 3.69
CA ALA A 184 -9.67 -3.62 5.14
C ALA A 184 -10.30 -2.28 5.58
N LEU A 185 -10.52 -1.33 4.68
CA LEU A 185 -11.26 -0.09 4.93
C LEU A 185 -12.68 -0.13 4.38
N ASP A 186 -13.12 -1.28 3.86
CA ASP A 186 -14.37 -1.46 3.13
C ASP A 186 -14.58 -0.40 2.03
N ALA A 187 -13.52 -0.15 1.28
CA ALA A 187 -13.46 0.94 0.32
C ALA A 187 -14.35 0.70 -0.90
N LEU A 188 -14.81 1.81 -1.48
CA LEU A 188 -15.57 1.87 -2.72
C LEU A 188 -14.67 2.43 -3.83
N LEU A 189 -14.79 1.89 -5.02
CA LEU A 189 -14.18 2.40 -6.24
C LEU A 189 -15.16 3.30 -6.98
N VAL A 190 -14.73 4.48 -7.37
CA VAL A 190 -15.43 5.31 -8.35
C VAL A 190 -14.80 5.02 -9.71
N ILE A 191 -15.59 4.46 -10.61
CA ILE A 191 -15.16 4.05 -11.96
C ILE A 191 -15.87 4.95 -12.96
N THR A 192 -15.17 5.42 -13.99
CA THR A 192 -15.71 6.30 -15.02
C THR A 192 -15.26 5.90 -16.42
N ASN A 193 -16.11 6.12 -17.40
CA ASN A 193 -15.77 6.08 -18.83
C ASN A 193 -15.59 7.50 -19.44
N GLY A 194 -15.56 8.53 -18.57
CA GLY A 194 -15.46 9.94 -18.96
C GLY A 194 -16.83 10.63 -19.14
N LYS A 195 -17.93 9.89 -19.32
CA LYS A 195 -19.31 10.41 -19.35
C LYS A 195 -20.10 10.02 -18.10
N ASP A 196 -20.09 8.73 -17.83
CA ASP A 196 -20.82 8.14 -16.72
C ASP A 196 -19.88 7.70 -15.62
N LYS A 197 -20.42 7.65 -14.40
CA LYS A 197 -19.70 7.13 -13.23
C LYS A 197 -20.53 6.06 -12.55
N ARG A 198 -19.86 5.02 -12.06
CA ARG A 198 -20.45 4.00 -11.19
C ARG A 198 -19.57 3.77 -9.98
N THR A 199 -20.19 3.34 -8.88
CA THR A 199 -19.50 3.00 -7.64
C THR A 199 -19.58 1.50 -7.43
N VAL A 200 -18.44 0.87 -7.12
CA VAL A 200 -18.32 -0.58 -6.92
C VAL A 200 -17.60 -0.82 -5.59
N PRO A 201 -18.14 -1.65 -4.67
CA PRO A 201 -17.39 -2.09 -3.51
C PRO A 201 -16.10 -2.81 -3.94
N LEU A 202 -14.96 -2.45 -3.35
CA LEU A 202 -13.68 -3.06 -3.74
C LEU A 202 -13.68 -4.58 -3.54
N ARG A 203 -14.41 -5.10 -2.52
CA ARG A 203 -14.59 -6.53 -2.27
C ARG A 203 -15.32 -7.27 -3.39
N GLU A 204 -16.09 -6.56 -4.21
CA GLU A 204 -16.82 -7.11 -5.35
C GLU A 204 -16.10 -6.90 -6.69
N PHE A 205 -15.01 -6.11 -6.70
CA PHE A 205 -14.31 -5.74 -7.92
C PHE A 205 -13.50 -6.89 -8.55
N PHE A 206 -12.93 -7.78 -7.72
CA PHE A 206 -12.12 -8.90 -8.19
C PHE A 206 -13.01 -10.12 -8.49
N LYS A 207 -13.15 -10.47 -9.76
CA LYS A 207 -14.00 -11.59 -10.23
C LYS A 207 -13.27 -12.92 -10.41
N GLY A 208 -11.95 -12.95 -10.19
CA GLY A 208 -11.08 -14.11 -10.33
C GLY A 208 -9.64 -13.71 -10.61
N TYR A 209 -8.75 -14.68 -10.78
CA TYR A 209 -7.34 -14.38 -11.04
C TYR A 209 -7.18 -13.47 -12.26
N LYS A 210 -6.65 -12.26 -12.03
CA LYS A 210 -6.48 -11.21 -13.05
C LYS A 210 -7.78 -10.78 -13.77
N LYS A 211 -8.96 -11.10 -13.21
CA LYS A 211 -10.25 -10.67 -13.74
C LYS A 211 -10.88 -9.66 -12.80
N ILE A 212 -11.31 -8.55 -13.36
CA ILE A 212 -11.85 -7.40 -12.62
C ILE A 212 -13.18 -6.96 -13.22
N ASP A 213 -14.03 -6.31 -12.42
CA ASP A 213 -15.29 -5.69 -12.83
C ASP A 213 -15.00 -4.29 -13.42
N MET A 214 -14.39 -4.27 -14.61
CA MET A 214 -14.09 -3.02 -15.32
C MET A 214 -14.09 -3.28 -16.84
N HIS A 215 -14.74 -2.41 -17.60
CA HIS A 215 -14.73 -2.45 -19.07
C HIS A 215 -13.47 -1.78 -19.62
N GLN A 216 -13.11 -2.07 -20.87
CA GLN A 216 -11.91 -1.50 -21.52
C GLN A 216 -11.96 0.01 -21.63
N SER A 217 -13.16 0.61 -21.75
CA SER A 217 -13.36 2.06 -21.80
C SER A 217 -13.39 2.76 -20.44
N GLU A 218 -13.29 2.00 -19.36
CA GLU A 218 -13.38 2.53 -18.00
C GLU A 218 -11.99 2.70 -17.37
N LEU A 219 -11.91 3.62 -16.41
CA LEU A 219 -10.77 3.77 -15.50
C LEU A 219 -11.27 4.01 -14.07
N ILE A 220 -10.47 3.65 -13.10
CA ILE A 220 -10.71 4.05 -11.71
C ILE A 220 -10.37 5.54 -11.59
N GLU A 221 -11.34 6.35 -11.18
CA GLU A 221 -11.14 7.76 -10.89
C GLU A 221 -10.58 7.96 -9.47
N SER A 222 -11.20 7.28 -8.50
CA SER A 222 -10.78 7.37 -7.10
C SER A 222 -11.18 6.12 -6.30
N VAL A 223 -10.56 5.99 -5.15
CA VAL A 223 -10.93 5.06 -4.07
C VAL A 223 -11.43 5.90 -2.91
N LYS A 224 -12.57 5.56 -2.33
CA LYS A 224 -13.13 6.28 -1.20
C LYS A 224 -13.50 5.33 -0.06
N PHE A 225 -13.36 5.80 1.17
CA PHE A 225 -13.71 5.04 2.36
C PHE A 225 -14.18 5.99 3.48
N PRO A 226 -15.05 5.52 4.38
CA PRO A 226 -15.63 6.39 5.41
C PRO A 226 -14.59 6.81 6.44
N VAL A 227 -14.70 8.06 6.89
CA VAL A 227 -13.98 8.57 8.05
C VAL A 227 -14.54 7.91 9.30
N ARG A 228 -13.68 7.18 10.02
CA ARG A 228 -14.01 6.58 11.31
C ARG A 228 -13.22 7.26 12.40
N GLN A 229 -13.91 7.86 13.36
CA GLN A 229 -13.27 8.39 14.55
C GLN A 229 -12.87 7.24 15.49
N LYS A 230 -11.61 7.23 15.94
CA LYS A 230 -11.11 6.24 16.92
C LYS A 230 -11.20 4.78 16.45
N PHE A 231 -10.75 4.51 15.26
CA PHE A 231 -10.56 3.13 14.78
C PHE A 231 -9.10 2.68 14.94
N GLY A 232 -8.93 1.37 15.15
CA GLY A 232 -7.62 0.74 15.03
C GLY A 232 -7.37 0.30 13.58
N PHE A 233 -6.14 0.48 13.08
CA PHE A 233 -5.74 -0.03 11.77
C PHE A 233 -4.37 -0.69 11.85
N SER A 234 -4.25 -1.87 11.27
CA SER A 234 -2.98 -2.60 11.18
C SER A 234 -2.80 -3.17 9.77
N PHE A 235 -1.59 -3.04 9.24
CA PHE A 235 -1.19 -3.61 7.94
C PHE A 235 0.12 -4.35 8.12
N GLU A 236 0.11 -5.65 7.84
CA GLU A 236 1.24 -6.54 8.04
C GLU A 236 1.61 -7.29 6.75
N LYS A 237 2.88 -7.62 6.62
CA LYS A 237 3.42 -8.33 5.46
C LYS A 237 4.55 -9.25 5.86
N VAL A 238 4.54 -10.46 5.36
CA VAL A 238 5.67 -11.40 5.40
C VAL A 238 6.29 -11.52 4.02
N SER A 239 7.60 -11.33 3.95
CA SER A 239 8.42 -11.48 2.75
C SER A 239 9.85 -11.88 3.14
N GLN A 240 10.63 -12.42 2.19
CA GLN A 240 11.99 -12.89 2.45
C GLN A 240 12.98 -11.76 2.77
N ARG A 241 12.71 -10.55 2.25
CA ARG A 241 13.49 -9.33 2.53
C ARG A 241 12.61 -8.27 3.17
N LYS A 242 13.22 -7.39 3.96
CA LYS A 242 12.51 -6.28 4.61
C LYS A 242 11.96 -5.27 3.58
N TYR A 243 12.73 -4.98 2.52
CA TYR A 243 12.39 -4.00 1.49
C TYR A 243 12.41 -4.64 0.10
N LEU A 244 11.73 -4.00 -0.85
CA LEU A 244 11.72 -4.34 -2.26
C LEU A 244 11.51 -5.84 -2.49
N ASP A 245 10.48 -6.39 -1.88
CA ASP A 245 10.16 -7.81 -2.02
C ASP A 245 8.65 -8.03 -2.15
N ILE A 246 8.30 -9.08 -2.89
CA ILE A 246 6.93 -9.51 -3.06
C ILE A 246 6.53 -10.32 -1.81
N ALA A 247 5.32 -10.07 -1.28
CA ALA A 247 4.83 -10.78 -0.13
C ALA A 247 4.64 -12.28 -0.41
N SER A 248 5.01 -13.13 0.57
CA SER A 248 4.47 -14.49 0.64
C SER A 248 3.02 -14.46 1.12
N CYS A 249 2.74 -13.59 2.10
CA CYS A 249 1.40 -13.29 2.60
C CYS A 249 1.38 -11.87 3.15
N ASN A 250 0.27 -11.17 3.02
CA ASN A 250 0.00 -9.89 3.66
C ASN A 250 -1.45 -9.82 4.13
N SER A 251 -1.72 -8.97 5.10
CA SER A 251 -3.04 -8.79 5.67
C SER A 251 -3.20 -7.37 6.21
N ALA A 252 -4.44 -6.89 6.25
CA ALA A 252 -4.79 -5.65 6.92
C ALA A 252 -6.08 -5.83 7.71
N MET A 253 -6.22 -5.06 8.78
CA MET A 253 -7.40 -5.04 9.64
C MET A 253 -7.72 -3.60 10.04
N SER A 254 -8.98 -3.22 9.90
CA SER A 254 -9.56 -2.06 10.58
C SER A 254 -10.58 -2.53 11.62
N VAL A 255 -10.67 -1.84 12.75
CA VAL A 255 -11.59 -2.20 13.81
C VAL A 255 -12.07 -0.96 14.58
N VAL A 256 -13.35 -0.89 14.82
CA VAL A 256 -13.99 0.07 15.72
C VAL A 256 -14.56 -0.68 16.90
N CYS A 257 -14.25 -0.21 18.12
CA CYS A 257 -14.77 -0.79 19.35
C CYS A 257 -15.63 0.23 20.11
N LYS A 258 -16.78 -0.22 20.61
CA LYS A 258 -17.64 0.51 21.53
C LYS A 258 -17.86 -0.30 22.80
N ASN A 259 -17.61 0.30 23.95
CA ASN A 259 -17.79 -0.35 25.27
C ASN A 259 -17.08 -1.71 25.41
N GLY A 260 -15.92 -1.88 24.77
CA GLY A 260 -15.13 -3.12 24.82
C GLY A 260 -15.56 -4.22 23.85
N VAL A 261 -16.62 -3.99 23.08
CA VAL A 261 -17.15 -4.88 22.03
C VAL A 261 -16.76 -4.34 20.65
N ILE A 262 -16.52 -5.23 19.71
CA ILE A 262 -16.27 -4.90 18.31
C ILE A 262 -17.59 -4.41 17.69
N ASP A 263 -17.63 -3.15 17.28
CA ASP A 263 -18.77 -2.54 16.59
C ASP A 263 -18.69 -2.75 15.07
N GLU A 264 -17.50 -2.63 14.52
CA GLU A 264 -17.21 -2.80 13.10
C GLU A 264 -15.79 -3.35 12.94
N ILE A 265 -15.62 -4.31 12.05
CA ILE A 265 -14.31 -4.88 11.73
C ILE A 265 -14.25 -5.34 10.28
N HIS A 266 -13.13 -5.02 9.61
CA HIS A 266 -12.86 -5.48 8.26
C HIS A 266 -11.47 -6.08 8.21
N ILE A 267 -11.36 -7.31 7.71
CA ILE A 267 -10.08 -8.02 7.59
C ILE A 267 -9.89 -8.43 6.13
N SER A 268 -8.71 -8.20 5.62
CA SER A 268 -8.30 -8.60 4.27
C SER A 268 -7.03 -9.42 4.29
N ALA A 269 -6.87 -10.28 3.30
CA ALA A 269 -5.73 -11.19 3.18
C ALA A 269 -5.25 -11.32 1.73
N GLY A 270 -3.94 -11.34 1.53
CA GLY A 270 -3.32 -11.54 0.24
C GLY A 270 -2.33 -12.71 0.23
N GLY A 271 -2.24 -13.37 -0.93
CA GLY A 271 -1.41 -14.56 -1.12
C GLY A 271 -2.05 -15.88 -0.69
N VAL A 272 -3.32 -15.83 -0.30
CA VAL A 272 -4.08 -16.97 0.23
C VAL A 272 -5.35 -17.31 -0.56
N ALA A 273 -5.57 -16.63 -1.67
CA ALA A 273 -6.64 -16.87 -2.62
C ALA A 273 -6.20 -16.40 -4.02
N PRO A 274 -6.94 -16.72 -5.11
CA PRO A 274 -6.65 -16.23 -6.46
C PRO A 274 -6.76 -14.71 -6.62
N VAL A 275 -7.41 -14.04 -5.66
CA VAL A 275 -7.65 -12.58 -5.62
C VAL A 275 -7.22 -12.00 -4.28
N PRO A 276 -7.02 -10.68 -4.19
CA PRO A 276 -7.03 -10.01 -2.88
C PRO A 276 -8.35 -10.32 -2.18
N LEU A 277 -8.29 -10.91 -1.01
CA LEU A 277 -9.45 -11.49 -0.34
C LEU A 277 -9.92 -10.59 0.82
N TYR A 278 -11.22 -10.31 0.85
CA TYR A 278 -11.89 -9.81 2.03
C TYR A 278 -12.44 -11.01 2.82
N LEU A 279 -12.12 -11.11 4.11
CA LEU A 279 -12.53 -12.21 4.99
C LEU A 279 -13.92 -11.91 5.57
N ASP A 280 -14.95 -12.18 4.79
CA ASP A 280 -16.34 -11.80 5.08
C ASP A 280 -16.92 -12.55 6.29
N ASN A 281 -16.74 -13.89 6.35
CA ASN A 281 -17.26 -14.68 7.48
C ASN A 281 -16.53 -14.36 8.78
N VAL A 282 -15.23 -14.11 8.72
CA VAL A 282 -14.44 -13.70 9.89
C VAL A 282 -14.91 -12.35 10.40
N SER A 283 -15.10 -11.37 9.51
CA SER A 283 -15.53 -10.03 9.88
C SER A 283 -16.91 -10.08 10.55
N ARG A 284 -17.88 -10.76 9.94
CA ARG A 284 -19.23 -10.94 10.51
C ARG A 284 -19.22 -11.71 11.84
N PHE A 285 -18.36 -12.72 11.98
CA PHE A 285 -18.24 -13.47 13.23
C PHE A 285 -17.77 -12.58 14.39
N LEU A 286 -16.81 -11.70 14.13
CA LEU A 286 -16.20 -10.87 15.16
C LEU A 286 -17.08 -9.68 15.58
N GLU A 287 -17.94 -9.18 14.70
CA GLU A 287 -18.88 -8.11 15.04
C GLU A 287 -19.81 -8.50 16.21
N GLY A 288 -19.99 -7.57 17.16
CA GLY A 288 -20.77 -7.78 18.35
C GLY A 288 -20.08 -8.61 19.45
N ARG A 289 -18.82 -9.04 19.25
CA ARG A 289 -18.06 -9.83 20.22
C ARG A 289 -17.06 -9.00 21.01
N GLU A 290 -16.76 -9.47 22.20
CA GLU A 290 -15.63 -8.95 22.98
C GLU A 290 -14.31 -9.48 22.40
N ILE A 291 -13.27 -8.65 22.50
CA ILE A 291 -11.91 -9.03 22.10
C ILE A 291 -11.32 -9.92 23.20
N SER A 292 -11.14 -11.20 22.88
CA SER A 292 -10.54 -12.22 23.74
C SER A 292 -9.66 -13.18 22.91
N ALA A 293 -8.78 -13.91 23.57
CA ALA A 293 -7.98 -14.94 22.91
C ALA A 293 -8.86 -16.01 22.23
N ASP A 294 -9.98 -16.40 22.86
CA ASP A 294 -10.89 -17.39 22.31
C ASP A 294 -11.60 -16.88 21.05
N SER A 295 -12.09 -15.63 21.06
CA SER A 295 -12.71 -15.04 19.87
C SER A 295 -11.71 -14.92 18.71
N VAL A 296 -10.44 -14.64 18.98
CA VAL A 296 -9.38 -14.56 17.95
C VAL A 296 -8.99 -15.95 17.42
N LYS A 297 -8.93 -16.98 18.28
CA LYS A 297 -8.69 -18.36 17.84
C LYS A 297 -9.83 -18.85 16.95
N GLU A 298 -11.07 -18.60 17.33
CA GLU A 298 -12.23 -18.99 16.54
C GLU A 298 -12.32 -18.23 15.22
N ALA A 299 -11.98 -16.94 15.22
CA ALA A 299 -11.84 -16.16 13.99
C ALA A 299 -10.83 -16.79 13.01
N TRP A 300 -9.72 -17.36 13.53
CA TRP A 300 -8.80 -18.13 12.70
C TRP A 300 -9.42 -19.43 12.17
N ASN A 301 -10.17 -20.17 12.96
CA ASN A 301 -10.84 -21.38 12.50
C ASN A 301 -11.79 -21.10 11.33
N ILE A 302 -12.49 -19.96 11.37
CA ILE A 302 -13.33 -19.51 10.27
C ILE A 302 -12.48 -19.06 9.07
N ALA A 303 -11.41 -18.27 9.31
CA ALA A 303 -10.54 -17.75 8.24
C ALA A 303 -9.92 -18.88 7.41
N ARG A 304 -9.50 -19.98 8.02
CA ARG A 304 -8.87 -21.10 7.30
C ARG A 304 -9.80 -21.79 6.31
N GLU A 305 -11.12 -21.67 6.48
CA GLU A 305 -12.13 -22.21 5.54
C GLU A 305 -12.43 -21.23 4.40
N GLU A 306 -12.18 -19.92 4.59
CA GLU A 306 -12.35 -18.91 3.54
C GLU A 306 -11.18 -18.83 2.56
N ILE A 307 -10.02 -19.39 2.90
CA ILE A 307 -8.80 -19.28 2.11
C ILE A 307 -8.50 -20.51 1.28
N SER A 308 -7.90 -20.29 0.11
CA SER A 308 -7.47 -21.35 -0.82
C SER A 308 -6.08 -21.06 -1.37
N PRO A 309 -5.03 -21.04 -0.51
CA PRO A 309 -3.67 -20.78 -0.96
C PRO A 309 -3.16 -21.92 -1.85
N ILE A 310 -2.25 -21.58 -2.74
CA ILE A 310 -1.52 -22.54 -3.58
C ILE A 310 -0.03 -22.55 -3.23
N SER A 311 0.62 -23.68 -3.42
CA SER A 311 2.09 -23.77 -3.34
C SER A 311 2.72 -23.12 -4.56
N ASP A 312 3.67 -22.22 -4.33
CA ASP A 312 4.46 -21.53 -5.35
C ASP A 312 5.87 -21.21 -4.85
N ILE A 313 6.65 -20.44 -5.62
CA ILE A 313 8.04 -20.04 -5.27
C ILE A 313 8.13 -19.21 -3.97
N ARG A 314 7.02 -18.72 -3.43
CA ARG A 314 6.95 -17.89 -2.21
C ARG A 314 6.57 -18.68 -0.97
N GLY A 315 6.23 -19.95 -1.13
CA GLY A 315 5.91 -20.83 -0.02
C GLY A 315 4.89 -21.90 -0.38
N SER A 316 4.87 -22.97 0.40
CA SER A 316 3.84 -24.00 0.31
C SER A 316 2.49 -23.49 0.77
N GLU A 317 1.42 -24.18 0.39
CA GLU A 317 0.06 -23.92 0.88
C GLU A 317 0.01 -23.90 2.41
N GLY A 318 0.56 -24.92 3.06
CA GLY A 318 0.58 -24.99 4.53
C GLY A 318 1.35 -23.83 5.17
N TYR A 319 2.48 -23.43 4.58
CA TYR A 319 3.23 -22.26 5.05
C TYR A 319 2.42 -20.97 4.94
N LYS A 320 1.71 -20.74 3.82
CA LYS A 320 0.87 -19.55 3.66
C LYS A 320 -0.32 -19.52 4.61
N ARG A 321 -0.92 -20.68 4.92
CA ARG A 321 -1.96 -20.81 5.98
C ARG A 321 -1.40 -20.41 7.34
N LEU A 322 -0.21 -20.92 7.68
CA LEU A 322 0.47 -20.56 8.93
C LEU A 322 0.77 -19.05 8.98
N LEU A 323 1.27 -18.48 7.89
CA LEU A 323 1.57 -17.05 7.82
C LEU A 323 0.31 -16.19 8.06
N LEU A 324 -0.81 -16.53 7.42
CA LEU A 324 -2.04 -15.75 7.62
C LEU A 324 -2.52 -15.85 9.06
N ARG A 325 -2.46 -17.04 9.68
CA ARG A 325 -2.76 -17.20 11.13
C ARG A 325 -1.95 -16.22 11.97
N GLN A 326 -0.65 -16.19 11.74
CA GLN A 326 0.24 -15.30 12.50
C GLN A 326 -0.04 -13.80 12.23
N LEU A 327 -0.41 -13.44 11.00
CA LEU A 327 -0.77 -12.07 10.66
C LEU A 327 -2.09 -11.64 11.31
N VAL A 328 -3.11 -12.52 11.32
CA VAL A 328 -4.36 -12.26 12.04
C VAL A 328 -4.09 -12.07 13.54
N PHE A 329 -3.31 -12.95 14.16
CA PHE A 329 -2.93 -12.82 15.56
C PHE A 329 -2.16 -11.51 15.82
N ALA A 330 -1.22 -11.18 14.94
CA ALA A 330 -0.42 -9.95 15.06
C ALA A 330 -1.30 -8.68 15.03
N HIS A 331 -2.35 -8.64 14.22
CA HIS A 331 -3.27 -7.50 14.22
C HIS A 331 -3.90 -7.27 15.60
N PHE A 332 -4.41 -8.33 16.23
CA PHE A 332 -5.03 -8.21 17.56
C PHE A 332 -4.01 -7.89 18.65
N ILE A 333 -2.82 -8.49 18.61
CA ILE A 333 -1.74 -8.19 19.56
C ILE A 333 -1.31 -6.72 19.43
N ASN A 334 -1.12 -6.23 18.21
CA ASN A 334 -0.66 -4.85 17.95
C ASN A 334 -1.71 -3.82 18.39
N LEU A 335 -2.98 -4.06 18.08
CA LEU A 335 -4.05 -3.10 18.37
C LEU A 335 -4.59 -3.21 19.80
N PHE A 336 -4.49 -4.39 20.43
CA PHE A 336 -5.05 -4.64 21.75
C PHE A 336 -4.05 -5.32 22.70
N PRO A 337 -2.83 -4.77 22.89
CA PRO A 337 -1.76 -5.43 23.67
C PRO A 337 -2.11 -5.65 25.14
N GLN A 338 -3.11 -4.92 25.67
CA GLN A 338 -3.60 -5.08 27.04
C GLN A 338 -4.62 -6.23 27.19
N LYS A 339 -5.24 -6.66 26.07
CA LYS A 339 -6.29 -7.69 26.06
C LYS A 339 -5.79 -9.03 25.51
N ILE A 340 -4.87 -9.00 24.56
CA ILE A 340 -4.38 -10.18 23.84
C ILE A 340 -2.89 -10.33 24.04
N LYS A 341 -2.49 -11.47 24.61
CA LYS A 341 -1.07 -11.87 24.76
C LYS A 341 -0.75 -13.00 23.80
N PHE A 342 0.45 -12.97 23.24
CA PHE A 342 0.91 -14.00 22.30
C PHE A 342 0.80 -15.43 22.88
N GLN A 343 1.17 -15.62 24.15
CA GLN A 343 1.10 -16.92 24.81
C GLN A 343 -0.31 -17.51 24.81
N GLU A 344 -1.33 -16.68 25.06
CA GLU A 344 -2.73 -17.12 25.09
C GLU A 344 -3.21 -17.64 23.73
N LEU A 345 -2.66 -17.11 22.63
CA LEU A 345 -3.03 -17.51 21.27
C LEU A 345 -2.37 -18.81 20.80
N ILE A 346 -1.21 -19.18 21.37
CA ILE A 346 -0.48 -20.40 20.99
C ILE A 346 -0.75 -21.59 21.93
N GLU A 347 -1.24 -21.35 23.16
CA GLU A 347 -1.60 -22.40 24.09
C GLU A 347 -2.84 -23.17 23.59
N GLY A 348 -2.69 -24.50 23.44
CA GLY A 348 -3.78 -25.41 23.04
C GLY A 348 -4.00 -25.59 21.55
N GLY A 349 -3.16 -25.01 20.69
CA GLY A 349 -3.22 -25.22 19.23
C GLY A 349 -2.10 -26.14 18.73
N GLU A 350 -2.41 -27.06 17.84
CA GLU A 350 -1.41 -27.76 17.03
C GLU A 350 -0.61 -26.70 16.25
N ILE A 351 0.73 -26.78 16.35
CA ILE A 351 1.67 -25.91 15.66
C ILE A 351 1.68 -26.23 14.16
#